data_6b6cd85b9b66219b1c04ba44b2654120
#
_entry.id   6b6cd85b9b66219b1c04ba44b2654120
#
_cell.length_a   1.000
_cell.length_b   1.000
_cell.length_c   1.000
_cell.angle_alpha   90.00
_cell.angle_beta   90.00
_cell.angle_gamma   90.00
#
_symmetry.space_group_name_H-M   'P 1'
#
loop_
_entity.id
_entity.type
_entity.pdbx_description
1 polymer ?
#
loop_
_entity_poly.entity_id
_entity_poly.type
_entity_poly.pdbx_seq_one_letter_code
_entity_poly.pdbx_strand_id
1 'polypeptide(L)'
;MTDVVFAFDVEDVYNAESDDALLQLCRVFAEEEVPLSLFVAGEKARTIRQRGRRDVIEAMAEHEICYHGNYWGDFPEPATLYGARRPFDEAVAFALDVESKGLHDVAEITGQFPVAWCCHQAQQSLPMQYALKLAGVRCWAGGPRGWLMNWLSWPRSNCVVSLQGDWKMDVNPMHRDRRKPAADPDLDLRAAQESFEARITTTNFVSFVGHPVCWVTSEWATLNRYATLFRRGTAGPYPRPRISTSSLPRSPADRAAAMEFVRKLLRWIKTRDDVKLTNYAMLCERDEEPAGQQWVDWQQLVELARRMTERLDAVAAFGTSFSPADVTGMLVFAMNYLWEQGRWPEQIPVQRVLGPTEAPLVNPGPVTIPRQSLFAGCLACHSLMMDDRRLPGKLRASQTDLGPAELLHAIASFIQRWEADGELPDSVTIGPAQPLPGVVDTPIIQDRRFGSSNMPAGFDDTPLWNLLRWQSWSYRPAVPGNPS
;
A
#
# COMPACT_ATOMS: atom_id res chain seq x y z
N MET A 1 -4.84 22.39 7.23
CA MET A 1 -4.24 21.69 8.40
C MET A 1 -3.52 20.45 7.84
N THR A 2 -2.26 20.25 8.21
CA THR A 2 -1.42 19.14 7.74
C THR A 2 -1.40 18.03 8.78
N ASP A 3 -1.76 16.81 8.38
CA ASP A 3 -1.61 15.63 9.24
C ASP A 3 -0.12 15.28 9.40
N VAL A 4 0.33 15.07 10.63
CA VAL A 4 1.72 14.73 10.94
C VAL A 4 1.78 13.45 11.75
N VAL A 5 2.54 12.49 11.24
CA VAL A 5 2.80 11.21 11.88
C VAL A 5 4.29 11.10 12.20
N PHE A 6 4.61 10.62 13.40
CA PHE A 6 5.94 10.18 13.76
C PHE A 6 6.00 8.66 13.71
N ALA A 7 6.87 8.12 12.87
CA ALA A 7 6.98 6.69 12.60
C ALA A 7 8.43 6.23 12.73
N PHE A 8 8.66 5.09 13.41
CA PHE A 8 10.00 4.56 13.57
C PHE A 8 10.07 3.08 13.23
N ASP A 9 11.05 2.72 12.40
CA ASP A 9 11.31 1.35 12.01
C ASP A 9 12.14 0.64 13.08
N VAL A 10 11.48 -0.28 13.79
CA VAL A 10 12.01 -1.05 14.92
C VAL A 10 12.47 -2.40 14.41
N GLU A 11 13.68 -2.43 13.83
CA GLU A 11 14.11 -3.56 13.00
C GLU A 11 15.48 -4.15 13.34
N ASP A 12 16.38 -3.41 14.03
CA ASP A 12 17.74 -3.86 14.31
C ASP A 12 17.80 -4.98 15.36
N VAL A 13 18.17 -6.17 14.93
CA VAL A 13 18.31 -7.37 15.78
C VAL A 13 19.73 -7.58 16.30
N TYR A 14 20.72 -6.83 15.82
CA TYR A 14 22.13 -7.06 16.12
C TYR A 14 22.62 -6.27 17.32
N ASN A 15 22.30 -5.00 17.40
CA ASN A 15 22.80 -4.10 18.44
C ASN A 15 21.82 -4.06 19.61
N ALA A 16 22.23 -4.56 20.78
CA ALA A 16 21.40 -4.53 21.98
C ALA A 16 21.10 -3.09 22.45
N GLU A 17 22.03 -2.18 22.20
CA GLU A 17 21.88 -0.76 22.52
C GLU A 17 20.74 -0.08 21.74
N SER A 18 20.29 -0.66 20.62
CA SER A 18 19.12 -0.16 19.91
C SER A 18 17.83 -0.33 20.71
N ASP A 19 17.79 -1.30 21.63
CA ASP A 19 16.67 -1.51 22.56
C ASP A 19 16.61 -0.36 23.58
N ASP A 20 17.76 0.14 24.05
CA ASP A 20 17.83 1.29 24.96
C ASP A 20 17.40 2.58 24.28
N ALA A 21 17.81 2.76 23.01
CA ALA A 21 17.36 3.91 22.22
C ALA A 21 15.85 3.90 21.99
N LEU A 22 15.29 2.73 21.70
CA LEU A 22 13.85 2.55 21.54
C LEU A 22 13.10 2.87 22.85
N LEU A 23 13.57 2.36 23.99
CA LEU A 23 13.01 2.68 25.30
C LEU A 23 13.00 4.18 25.59
N GLN A 24 14.12 4.86 25.32
CA GLN A 24 14.21 6.31 25.50
C GLN A 24 13.29 7.07 24.57
N LEU A 25 13.18 6.64 23.31
CA LEU A 25 12.26 7.20 22.33
C LEU A 25 10.81 7.12 22.82
N CYS A 26 10.34 5.93 23.18
CA CYS A 26 8.98 5.73 23.71
C CYS A 26 8.69 6.67 24.88
N ARG A 27 9.62 6.76 25.84
CA ARG A 27 9.48 7.66 26.99
C ARG A 27 9.39 9.14 26.60
N VAL A 28 10.23 9.58 25.66
CA VAL A 28 10.19 10.98 25.19
C VAL A 28 8.86 11.32 24.54
N PHE A 29 8.32 10.43 23.72
CA PHE A 29 7.02 10.64 23.08
C PHE A 29 5.86 10.62 24.08
N ALA A 30 5.92 9.72 25.07
CA ALA A 30 4.93 9.69 26.15
C ALA A 30 5.00 10.97 27.03
N GLU A 31 6.20 11.41 27.43
CA GLU A 31 6.42 12.64 28.20
C GLU A 31 5.96 13.90 27.47
N GLU A 32 6.15 13.95 26.16
CA GLU A 32 5.70 15.07 25.33
C GLU A 32 4.25 14.92 24.84
N GLU A 33 3.56 13.83 25.16
CA GLU A 33 2.17 13.56 24.76
C GLU A 33 1.95 13.65 23.24
N VAL A 34 2.87 13.10 22.47
CA VAL A 34 2.80 13.07 21.00
C VAL A 34 2.57 11.63 20.52
N PRO A 35 1.62 11.39 19.61
CA PRO A 35 1.40 10.07 19.03
C PRO A 35 2.67 9.55 18.34
N LEU A 36 2.96 8.26 18.56
CA LEU A 36 4.10 7.56 17.98
C LEU A 36 3.64 6.25 17.37
N SER A 37 4.06 5.96 16.13
CA SER A 37 3.82 4.70 15.44
C SER A 37 5.13 3.92 15.31
N LEU A 38 5.15 2.69 15.80
CA LEU A 38 6.32 1.82 15.81
C LEU A 38 6.15 0.68 14.81
N PHE A 39 6.91 0.71 13.71
CA PHE A 39 6.94 -0.36 12.72
C PHE A 39 7.89 -1.47 13.18
N VAL A 40 7.32 -2.51 13.76
CA VAL A 40 8.07 -3.57 14.44
C VAL A 40 8.24 -4.78 13.52
N ALA A 41 9.50 -5.16 13.25
CA ALA A 41 9.78 -6.43 12.59
C ALA A 41 9.54 -7.61 13.55
N GLY A 42 8.93 -8.69 13.06
CA GLY A 42 8.65 -9.88 13.87
C GLY A 42 9.92 -10.45 14.54
N GLU A 43 11.03 -10.51 13.80
CA GLU A 43 12.33 -10.94 14.35
C GLU A 43 12.84 -10.01 15.45
N LYS A 44 12.62 -8.70 15.33
CA LYS A 44 13.00 -7.73 16.35
C LYS A 44 12.17 -7.91 17.63
N ALA A 45 10.86 -8.08 17.51
CA ALA A 45 10.01 -8.37 18.66
C ALA A 45 10.47 -9.62 19.41
N ARG A 46 10.72 -10.72 18.69
CA ARG A 46 11.28 -11.95 19.26
C ARG A 46 12.64 -11.72 19.94
N THR A 47 13.50 -10.91 19.33
CA THR A 47 14.82 -10.58 19.86
C THR A 47 14.74 -9.79 21.18
N ILE A 48 13.87 -8.78 21.27
CA ILE A 48 13.62 -8.02 22.49
C ILE A 48 13.12 -8.95 23.62
N ARG A 49 12.15 -9.83 23.30
CA ARG A 49 11.65 -10.84 24.26
C ARG A 49 12.75 -11.81 24.72
N GLN A 50 13.58 -12.32 23.80
CA GLN A 50 14.69 -13.22 24.11
C GLN A 50 15.77 -12.57 24.99
N ARG A 51 15.97 -11.26 24.85
CA ARG A 51 16.87 -10.46 25.72
C ARG A 51 16.26 -10.15 27.08
N GLY A 52 15.01 -10.52 27.34
CA GLY A 52 14.32 -10.26 28.59
C GLY A 52 13.95 -8.79 28.81
N ARG A 53 13.91 -7.96 27.77
CA ARG A 53 13.66 -6.52 27.84
C ARG A 53 12.17 -6.19 27.99
N ARG A 54 11.60 -6.57 29.13
CA ARG A 54 10.20 -6.27 29.48
C ARG A 54 9.94 -4.76 29.51
N ASP A 55 10.91 -3.98 30.02
CA ASP A 55 10.86 -2.52 30.07
C ASP A 55 10.64 -1.89 28.69
N VAL A 56 11.26 -2.45 27.65
CA VAL A 56 11.08 -2.01 26.27
C VAL A 56 9.73 -2.41 25.74
N ILE A 57 9.29 -3.64 25.99
CA ILE A 57 7.98 -4.14 25.55
C ILE A 57 6.84 -3.31 26.16
N GLU A 58 6.91 -3.04 27.47
CA GLU A 58 5.94 -2.23 28.18
C GLU A 58 5.87 -0.81 27.63
N ALA A 59 7.04 -0.19 27.39
CA ALA A 59 7.09 1.14 26.80
C ALA A 59 6.57 1.20 25.36
N MET A 60 6.85 0.18 24.55
CA MET A 60 6.28 0.08 23.19
C MET A 60 4.75 -0.06 23.21
N ALA A 61 4.21 -0.80 24.18
CA ALA A 61 2.78 -1.05 24.29
C ALA A 61 1.94 0.21 24.62
N GLU A 62 2.58 1.29 25.07
CA GLU A 62 1.94 2.60 25.26
C GLU A 62 1.73 3.37 23.94
N HIS A 63 2.29 2.88 22.84
CA HIS A 63 2.25 3.53 21.52
C HIS A 63 1.56 2.65 20.48
N GLU A 64 1.30 3.21 19.30
CA GLU A 64 0.73 2.46 18.20
C GLU A 64 1.73 1.46 17.64
N ILE A 65 1.33 0.20 17.55
CA ILE A 65 2.10 -0.87 16.95
C ILE A 65 1.72 -1.04 15.48
N CYS A 66 2.73 -1.00 14.64
CA CYS A 66 2.67 -1.26 13.21
C CYS A 66 3.63 -2.41 12.85
N TYR A 67 3.51 -2.92 11.65
CA TYR A 67 4.26 -4.09 11.19
C TYR A 67 5.34 -3.73 10.17
N HIS A 68 6.52 -4.33 10.30
CA HIS A 68 7.67 -4.08 9.41
C HIS A 68 8.22 -5.37 8.76
N GLY A 69 7.35 -6.32 8.46
CA GLY A 69 7.73 -7.63 7.95
C GLY A 69 8.17 -8.60 9.05
N ASN A 70 8.27 -9.89 8.70
CA ASN A 70 8.61 -10.95 9.66
C ASN A 70 10.09 -10.96 10.01
N TYR A 71 10.95 -10.71 9.03
CA TYR A 71 12.39 -10.83 9.18
C TYR A 71 13.12 -9.56 8.77
N TRP A 72 14.07 -9.13 9.59
CA TRP A 72 14.93 -8.01 9.25
C TRP A 72 16.26 -8.49 8.65
N GLY A 73 16.72 -7.76 7.63
CA GLY A 73 17.99 -8.03 6.98
C GLY A 73 17.97 -9.11 5.92
N ASP A 74 16.82 -9.73 5.68
CA ASP A 74 16.62 -10.64 4.57
C ASP A 74 16.05 -9.89 3.37
N PHE A 75 16.94 -9.31 2.59
CA PHE A 75 16.60 -8.58 1.38
C PHE A 75 16.88 -9.41 0.12
N PRO A 76 15.98 -9.38 -0.85
CA PRO A 76 14.61 -8.84 -0.78
C PRO A 76 13.74 -9.64 0.18
N GLU A 77 12.69 -9.02 0.71
CA GLU A 77 11.74 -9.71 1.57
C GLU A 77 11.27 -11.02 0.91
N PRO A 78 11.15 -12.11 1.66
CA PRO A 78 10.82 -13.42 1.09
C PRO A 78 9.53 -13.40 0.31
N ALA A 79 8.50 -12.74 0.84
CA ALA A 79 7.20 -12.61 0.18
C ALA A 79 7.32 -11.92 -1.19
N THR A 80 8.23 -10.95 -1.34
CA THR A 80 8.50 -10.30 -2.62
C THR A 80 9.34 -11.18 -3.55
N LEU A 81 10.46 -11.72 -3.06
CA LEU A 81 11.39 -12.51 -3.86
C LEU A 81 10.75 -13.78 -4.43
N TYR A 82 10.08 -14.52 -3.57
CA TYR A 82 9.51 -15.81 -3.96
C TYR A 82 8.10 -15.67 -4.55
N GLY A 83 7.36 -14.63 -4.12
CA GLY A 83 6.04 -14.31 -4.66
C GLY A 83 6.10 -13.90 -6.13
N ALA A 84 7.14 -13.18 -6.56
CA ALA A 84 7.31 -12.73 -7.93
C ALA A 84 7.36 -13.88 -8.97
N ARG A 85 7.67 -15.08 -8.53
CA ARG A 85 7.83 -16.27 -9.40
C ARG A 85 6.63 -17.23 -9.35
N ARG A 86 5.53 -16.82 -8.72
CA ARG A 86 4.34 -17.63 -8.52
C ARG A 86 3.11 -16.98 -9.13
N PRO A 87 2.09 -17.75 -9.52
CA PRO A 87 0.76 -17.21 -9.74
C PRO A 87 0.28 -16.41 -8.54
N PHE A 88 -0.60 -15.44 -8.75
CA PHE A 88 -1.01 -14.49 -7.72
C PHE A 88 -1.48 -15.17 -6.42
N ASP A 89 -2.37 -16.14 -6.52
CA ASP A 89 -2.95 -16.81 -5.34
C ASP A 89 -1.92 -17.63 -4.56
N GLU A 90 -1.02 -18.30 -5.27
CA GLU A 90 0.11 -19.01 -4.65
C GLU A 90 1.08 -18.05 -3.97
N ALA A 91 1.30 -16.87 -4.58
CA ALA A 91 2.12 -15.82 -4.00
C ALA A 91 1.48 -15.22 -2.74
N VAL A 92 0.15 -15.03 -2.75
CA VAL A 92 -0.62 -14.59 -1.57
C VAL A 92 -0.56 -15.62 -0.46
N ALA A 93 -0.80 -16.89 -0.76
CA ALA A 93 -0.72 -17.98 0.22
C ALA A 93 0.67 -18.10 0.84
N PHE A 94 1.72 -17.97 0.03
CA PHE A 94 3.09 -17.95 0.51
C PHE A 94 3.38 -16.74 1.42
N ALA A 95 2.93 -15.54 1.02
CA ALA A 95 3.09 -14.34 1.83
C ALA A 95 2.34 -14.45 3.17
N LEU A 96 1.13 -15.01 3.17
CA LEU A 96 0.38 -15.29 4.40
C LEU A 96 1.13 -16.25 5.32
N ASP A 97 1.69 -17.34 4.80
CA ASP A 97 2.46 -18.29 5.61
C ASP A 97 3.69 -17.63 6.26
N VAL A 98 4.39 -16.78 5.53
CA VAL A 98 5.59 -16.10 6.03
C VAL A 98 5.22 -15.00 7.04
N GLU A 99 4.28 -14.15 6.68
CA GLU A 99 4.02 -12.90 7.43
C GLU A 99 3.08 -13.10 8.63
N SER A 100 2.17 -14.09 8.58
CA SER A 100 1.28 -14.38 9.73
C SER A 100 2.03 -14.71 11.00
N LYS A 101 3.19 -15.38 10.89
CA LYS A 101 4.05 -15.69 12.05
C LYS A 101 4.62 -14.41 12.68
N GLY A 102 5.09 -13.49 11.84
CA GLY A 102 5.61 -12.21 12.31
C GLY A 102 4.53 -11.33 12.93
N LEU A 103 3.36 -11.25 12.30
CA LEU A 103 2.20 -10.53 12.83
C LEU A 103 1.76 -11.09 14.18
N HIS A 104 1.66 -12.43 14.29
CA HIS A 104 1.31 -13.09 15.55
C HIS A 104 2.32 -12.80 16.66
N ASP A 105 3.61 -12.93 16.36
CA ASP A 105 4.67 -12.66 17.34
C ASP A 105 4.66 -11.20 17.82
N VAL A 106 4.49 -10.24 16.91
CA VAL A 106 4.37 -8.83 17.28
C VAL A 106 3.15 -8.61 18.16
N ALA A 107 1.99 -9.15 17.76
CA ALA A 107 0.74 -9.00 18.52
C ALA A 107 0.84 -9.64 19.92
N GLU A 108 1.37 -10.85 20.02
CA GLU A 108 1.55 -11.56 21.30
C GLU A 108 2.52 -10.83 22.24
N ILE A 109 3.63 -10.33 21.70
CA ILE A 109 4.68 -9.70 22.49
C ILE A 109 4.28 -8.31 22.97
N THR A 110 3.64 -7.51 22.11
CA THR A 110 3.26 -6.13 22.44
C THR A 110 1.85 -5.99 23.03
N GLY A 111 1.03 -7.04 22.90
CA GLY A 111 -0.38 -6.99 23.29
C GLY A 111 -1.28 -6.24 22.30
N GLN A 112 -0.77 -5.81 21.15
CA GLN A 112 -1.52 -5.06 20.14
C GLN A 112 -1.35 -5.68 18.76
N PHE A 113 -2.47 -5.86 18.03
CA PHE A 113 -2.39 -6.26 16.62
C PHE A 113 -1.95 -5.06 15.76
N PRO A 114 -0.96 -5.25 14.86
CA PRO A 114 -0.45 -4.15 14.04
C PRO A 114 -1.52 -3.51 13.12
N VAL A 115 -1.63 -2.19 13.18
CA VAL A 115 -2.61 -1.42 12.40
C VAL A 115 -2.14 -1.21 10.96
N ALA A 116 -0.88 -0.81 10.81
CA ALA A 116 -0.28 -0.45 9.53
C ALA A 116 0.90 -1.36 9.21
N TRP A 117 1.26 -1.41 7.94
CA TRP A 117 2.47 -2.07 7.47
C TRP A 117 3.34 -1.11 6.65
N CYS A 118 4.64 -1.18 6.83
CA CYS A 118 5.65 -0.56 6.00
C CYS A 118 6.67 -1.63 5.58
N CYS A 119 7.04 -1.62 4.29
CA CYS A 119 8.06 -2.54 3.80
C CYS A 119 9.48 -1.99 3.99
N HIS A 120 10.44 -2.90 4.11
CA HIS A 120 11.85 -2.52 4.04
C HIS A 120 12.20 -1.94 2.66
N GLN A 121 12.78 -0.74 2.63
CA GLN A 121 13.38 -0.14 1.43
C GLN A 121 12.52 -0.12 0.15
N ALA A 122 11.24 0.07 0.21
CA ALA A 122 10.34 0.02 -0.95
C ALA A 122 10.28 -1.36 -1.63
N GLN A 123 10.65 -2.43 -0.95
CA GLN A 123 10.46 -3.80 -1.43
C GLN A 123 9.05 -4.26 -1.15
N GLN A 124 8.21 -4.15 -2.15
CA GLN A 124 6.80 -4.48 -2.00
C GLN A 124 6.33 -5.34 -3.18
N SER A 125 5.35 -6.17 -2.91
CA SER A 125 4.62 -6.90 -3.94
C SER A 125 3.13 -6.83 -3.66
N LEU A 126 2.34 -6.83 -4.71
CA LEU A 126 0.88 -6.84 -4.57
C LEU A 126 0.36 -8.06 -3.83
N PRO A 127 0.89 -9.29 -4.09
CA PRO A 127 0.50 -10.45 -3.30
C PRO A 127 0.76 -10.29 -1.80
N MET A 128 1.89 -9.69 -1.41
CA MET A 128 2.21 -9.43 -0.01
C MET A 128 1.24 -8.42 0.61
N GLN A 129 0.95 -7.32 -0.09
CA GLN A 129 -0.03 -6.35 0.37
C GLN A 129 -1.42 -6.98 0.58
N TYR A 130 -1.84 -7.80 -0.39
CA TYR A 130 -3.12 -8.50 -0.30
C TYR A 130 -3.15 -9.52 0.84
N ALA A 131 -2.07 -10.25 1.05
CA ALA A 131 -1.91 -11.16 2.17
C ALA A 131 -2.03 -10.45 3.53
N LEU A 132 -1.33 -9.33 3.70
CA LEU A 132 -1.39 -8.53 4.93
C LEU A 132 -2.79 -7.97 5.19
N LYS A 133 -3.48 -7.54 4.15
CA LYS A 133 -4.88 -7.17 4.24
C LYS A 133 -5.76 -8.32 4.73
N LEU A 134 -5.64 -9.49 4.12
CA LEU A 134 -6.38 -10.68 4.54
C LEU A 134 -6.07 -11.06 5.99
N ALA A 135 -4.86 -10.81 6.45
CA ALA A 135 -4.45 -10.98 7.83
C ALA A 135 -5.00 -9.90 8.78
N GLY A 136 -5.66 -8.84 8.30
CA GLY A 136 -6.29 -7.82 9.13
C GLY A 136 -5.52 -6.51 9.27
N VAL A 137 -4.38 -6.33 8.59
CA VAL A 137 -3.66 -5.05 8.56
C VAL A 137 -4.50 -4.03 7.78
N ARG A 138 -4.77 -2.86 8.40
CA ARG A 138 -5.73 -1.87 7.88
C ARG A 138 -5.10 -0.86 6.94
N CYS A 139 -3.81 -0.58 7.11
CA CYS A 139 -3.13 0.51 6.42
C CYS A 139 -1.78 0.07 5.88
N TRP A 140 -1.46 0.51 4.68
CA TRP A 140 -0.12 0.44 4.15
C TRP A 140 0.53 1.82 4.23
N ALA A 141 1.55 1.93 5.05
CA ALA A 141 2.30 3.14 5.31
C ALA A 141 3.59 3.19 4.48
N GLY A 142 3.57 2.95 3.24
CA GLY A 142 4.63 2.78 2.29
C GLY A 142 5.99 3.42 2.48
N GLY A 143 6.87 3.08 1.59
CA GLY A 143 8.25 3.51 1.61
C GLY A 143 8.47 4.98 1.19
N PRO A 144 9.74 5.42 1.17
CA PRO A 144 10.15 6.82 1.05
C PRO A 144 9.71 7.57 -0.20
N ARG A 145 9.01 6.92 -1.08
CA ARG A 145 8.54 7.49 -2.35
C ARG A 145 7.03 7.39 -2.50
N GLY A 146 6.32 7.66 -1.45
CA GLY A 146 4.90 7.62 -1.15
C GLY A 146 3.85 7.74 -2.25
N TRP A 147 4.25 8.04 -3.42
CA TRP A 147 3.41 8.23 -4.59
C TRP A 147 2.93 6.92 -5.26
N LEU A 148 3.64 5.80 -5.12
CA LEU A 148 3.16 4.48 -5.56
C LEU A 148 1.97 3.98 -4.76
N MET A 149 1.76 4.49 -3.58
CA MET A 149 0.75 4.05 -2.63
C MET A 149 -0.61 4.63 -2.87
N ASN A 150 -0.64 5.84 -3.41
CA ASN A 150 -1.90 6.49 -3.78
C ASN A 150 -2.62 5.76 -4.92
N TRP A 151 -1.97 4.76 -5.51
CA TRP A 151 -2.40 4.11 -6.74
C TRP A 151 -3.11 2.80 -6.52
N LEU A 152 -2.73 2.10 -5.46
CA LEU A 152 -3.31 0.82 -5.08
C LEU A 152 -4.17 1.00 -3.85
N SER A 153 -4.96 2.06 -3.80
CA SER A 153 -6.01 2.12 -2.82
C SER A 153 -6.99 1.00 -3.13
N TRP A 154 -6.75 -0.11 -2.52
CA TRP A 154 -7.69 -1.20 -2.43
C TRP A 154 -9.00 -0.67 -1.87
N PRO A 155 -10.13 -1.33 -2.13
CA PRO A 155 -11.40 -0.92 -1.54
C PRO A 155 -11.23 -0.69 -0.05
N ARG A 156 -11.60 0.48 0.42
CA ARG A 156 -11.48 0.86 1.83
C ARG A 156 -12.11 -0.15 2.79
N SER A 157 -13.19 -0.80 2.40
CA SER A 157 -13.87 -1.83 3.18
C SER A 157 -13.08 -3.15 3.35
N ASN A 158 -12.01 -3.33 2.59
CA ASN A 158 -11.28 -4.59 2.51
C ASN A 158 -9.77 -4.44 2.40
N CYS A 159 -9.19 -3.28 2.67
CA CYS A 159 -7.81 -2.99 2.32
C CYS A 159 -7.06 -2.13 3.27
N VAL A 160 -5.78 -2.25 3.12
CA VAL A 160 -4.79 -1.31 3.55
C VAL A 160 -5.14 0.05 2.95
N VAL A 161 -5.55 1.01 3.77
CA VAL A 161 -5.86 2.36 3.33
C VAL A 161 -4.56 3.01 2.89
N SER A 162 -4.50 3.39 1.62
CA SER A 162 -3.41 4.22 1.14
C SER A 162 -3.68 5.66 1.58
N LEU A 163 -2.85 6.17 2.46
CA LEU A 163 -2.91 7.57 2.86
C LEU A 163 -2.25 8.42 1.77
N GLN A 164 -2.95 9.47 1.32
CA GLN A 164 -2.33 10.45 0.44
C GLN A 164 -1.29 11.25 1.24
N GLY A 165 -0.06 11.20 0.81
CA GLY A 165 0.98 12.02 1.42
C GLY A 165 2.32 11.82 0.73
N ASP A 166 3.05 12.89 0.59
CA ASP A 166 4.42 12.85 0.08
C ASP A 166 5.35 12.32 1.18
N TRP A 167 5.62 11.02 1.12
CA TRP A 167 6.60 10.37 1.98
C TRP A 167 8.00 10.74 1.54
N LYS A 168 8.45 11.93 1.83
CA LYS A 168 9.85 12.23 1.65
C LYS A 168 10.59 11.98 2.96
N MET A 169 11.33 10.88 3.02
CA MET A 169 12.20 10.50 4.14
C MET A 169 13.34 11.48 4.45
N ASP A 170 13.36 12.65 3.80
CA ASP A 170 14.49 13.56 3.93
C ASP A 170 14.49 14.39 5.22
N VAL A 171 13.45 14.31 6.03
CA VAL A 171 13.45 14.89 7.38
C VAL A 171 14.00 13.90 8.40
N ASN A 172 14.98 13.12 8.00
CA ASN A 172 15.68 12.27 8.93
C ASN A 172 17.08 12.84 9.21
N PRO A 173 17.24 13.73 10.18
CA PRO A 173 18.55 14.19 10.59
C PRO A 173 19.41 13.04 11.12
N MET A 174 18.81 11.88 11.35
CA MET A 174 19.46 10.65 11.79
C MET A 174 20.12 9.87 10.66
N HIS A 175 19.78 10.13 9.39
CA HIS A 175 20.54 9.64 8.23
C HIS A 175 21.77 10.50 7.95
N ARG A 176 22.30 11.14 8.97
CA ARG A 176 23.57 11.84 8.84
C ARG A 176 24.61 10.96 8.19
N ASP A 177 25.26 11.52 7.19
CA ASP A 177 26.46 10.97 6.61
C ASP A 177 27.35 10.43 7.73
N ARG A 178 27.70 9.17 7.62
CA ARG A 178 28.48 8.37 8.59
C ARG A 178 29.78 9.03 9.06
N ARG A 179 30.19 10.12 8.42
CA ARG A 179 31.43 10.86 8.63
C ARG A 179 31.27 12.19 9.34
N LYS A 180 30.03 12.61 9.67
CA LYS A 180 29.79 13.91 10.31
C LYS A 180 29.96 13.85 11.83
N PRO A 181 30.46 14.94 12.44
CA PRO A 181 30.62 15.03 13.88
C PRO A 181 29.33 14.95 14.66
N ALA A 182 29.42 14.96 15.98
CA ALA A 182 28.34 14.87 16.95
C ALA A 182 27.08 15.65 16.52
N ALA A 183 25.91 15.13 16.90
CA ALA A 183 24.64 15.78 16.68
C ALA A 183 24.66 17.18 17.32
N ASP A 184 24.28 18.19 16.57
CA ASP A 184 23.94 19.51 17.07
C ASP A 184 22.41 19.63 17.09
N PRO A 185 21.77 19.57 18.29
CA PRO A 185 20.32 19.56 18.36
C PRO A 185 19.65 20.79 17.76
N ASP A 186 20.32 21.95 17.83
CA ASP A 186 19.74 23.20 17.31
C ASP A 186 19.90 23.31 15.79
N LEU A 187 21.04 22.86 15.26
CA LEU A 187 21.25 22.80 13.82
C LEU A 187 20.33 21.76 13.17
N ASP A 188 20.19 20.60 13.81
CA ASP A 188 19.31 19.53 13.34
C ASP A 188 17.84 19.96 13.37
N LEU A 189 17.42 20.69 14.41
CA LEU A 189 16.06 21.24 14.50
C LEU A 189 15.81 22.23 13.36
N ARG A 190 16.72 23.16 13.09
CA ARG A 190 16.57 24.10 11.97
C ARG A 190 16.42 23.39 10.63
N ALA A 191 17.26 22.40 10.37
CA ALA A 191 17.18 21.61 9.14
C ALA A 191 15.84 20.85 9.03
N ALA A 192 15.32 20.31 10.13
CA ALA A 192 14.02 19.67 10.17
C ALA A 192 12.87 20.67 9.92
N GLN A 193 12.94 21.85 10.51
CA GLN A 193 11.98 22.94 10.32
C GLN A 193 11.94 23.40 8.85
N GLU A 194 13.09 23.72 8.27
CA GLU A 194 13.20 24.12 6.87
C GLU A 194 12.63 23.07 5.92
N SER A 195 12.96 21.80 6.17
CA SER A 195 12.44 20.70 5.38
C SER A 195 10.93 20.53 5.53
N PHE A 196 10.39 20.69 6.72
CA PHE A 196 8.96 20.62 6.98
C PHE A 196 8.20 21.75 6.28
N GLU A 197 8.67 23.01 6.42
CA GLU A 197 8.06 24.18 5.80
C GLU A 197 8.00 24.04 4.27
N ALA A 198 9.08 23.55 3.65
CA ALA A 198 9.10 23.31 2.21
C ALA A 198 8.04 22.27 1.76
N ARG A 199 7.64 21.35 2.63
CA ARG A 199 6.74 20.24 2.28
C ARG A 199 5.28 20.59 2.46
N ILE A 200 4.92 21.22 3.55
CA ILE A 200 3.53 21.59 3.82
C ILE A 200 2.93 22.51 2.77
N THR A 201 3.75 23.14 1.92
CA THR A 201 3.29 23.91 0.76
C THR A 201 2.75 23.04 -0.37
N THR A 202 3.10 21.74 -0.39
CA THR A 202 2.77 20.82 -1.50
C THR A 202 1.99 19.59 -1.06
N THR A 203 1.86 19.36 0.26
CA THR A 203 1.15 18.19 0.80
C THR A 203 0.40 18.55 2.09
N ASN A 204 -0.68 17.83 2.33
CA ASN A 204 -1.45 17.88 3.59
C ASN A 204 -1.11 16.74 4.54
N PHE A 205 -0.06 15.95 4.25
CA PHE A 205 0.39 14.85 5.07
C PHE A 205 1.93 14.79 5.11
N VAL A 206 2.50 14.75 6.32
CA VAL A 206 3.95 14.61 6.54
C VAL A 206 4.21 13.49 7.54
N SER A 207 5.10 12.58 7.21
CA SER A 207 5.60 11.58 8.14
C SER A 207 7.08 11.81 8.46
N PHE A 208 7.39 11.88 9.76
CA PHE A 208 8.76 11.85 10.24
C PHE A 208 9.15 10.40 10.48
N VAL A 209 10.09 9.88 9.72
CA VAL A 209 10.54 8.48 9.82
C VAL A 209 11.95 8.41 10.39
N GLY A 210 12.19 7.48 11.26
CA GLY A 210 13.52 7.27 11.87
C GLY A 210 13.77 5.81 12.25
N HIS A 211 15.00 5.54 12.66
CA HIS A 211 15.46 4.21 13.07
C HIS A 211 16.22 4.33 14.39
N PRO A 212 15.76 3.71 15.49
CA PRO A 212 16.46 3.79 16.79
C PRO A 212 17.92 3.35 16.72
N VAL A 213 18.26 2.40 15.85
CA VAL A 213 19.63 1.94 15.63
C VAL A 213 20.59 3.07 15.20
N CYS A 214 20.12 4.05 14.43
CA CYS A 214 20.93 5.18 13.97
C CYS A 214 21.35 6.12 15.10
N TRP A 215 20.71 6.04 16.26
CA TRP A 215 21.05 6.84 17.44
C TRP A 215 22.14 6.23 18.30
N VAL A 216 22.32 4.92 18.19
CA VAL A 216 23.32 4.19 18.97
C VAL A 216 24.53 3.76 18.15
N THR A 217 24.41 3.72 16.82
CA THR A 217 25.52 3.37 15.92
C THR A 217 25.79 4.46 14.90
N SER A 218 27.04 4.65 14.53
CA SER A 218 27.45 5.58 13.47
C SER A 218 27.34 4.96 12.07
N GLU A 219 27.13 3.67 12.00
CA GLU A 219 27.02 2.91 10.75
C GLU A 219 25.82 1.99 10.77
N TRP A 220 25.06 2.00 9.69
CA TRP A 220 24.10 0.96 9.41
C TRP A 220 24.84 -0.22 8.77
N ALA A 221 25.71 -0.87 9.52
CA ALA A 221 26.70 -1.82 9.03
C ALA A 221 26.07 -3.03 8.30
N THR A 222 24.90 -3.44 8.74
CA THR A 222 24.15 -4.57 8.18
C THR A 222 23.68 -4.33 6.75
N LEU A 223 23.11 -3.18 6.45
CA LEU A 223 22.62 -2.86 5.11
C LEU A 223 23.70 -2.95 4.03
N ASN A 224 24.91 -2.45 4.33
CA ASN A 224 26.00 -2.47 3.35
C ASN A 224 26.53 -3.87 3.08
N ARG A 225 26.55 -4.75 4.07
CA ARG A 225 27.03 -6.14 3.90
C ARG A 225 25.98 -6.98 3.20
N TYR A 226 24.69 -6.85 3.54
CA TYR A 226 23.63 -7.54 2.85
C TYR A 226 23.51 -7.10 1.39
N ALA A 227 23.49 -5.82 1.09
CA ALA A 227 23.51 -5.32 -0.28
C ALA A 227 24.70 -5.87 -1.08
N THR A 228 25.86 -6.07 -0.46
CA THR A 228 27.04 -6.66 -1.11
C THR A 228 26.86 -8.15 -1.38
N LEU A 229 26.30 -8.90 -0.44
CA LEU A 229 26.01 -10.34 -0.61
C LEU A 229 24.93 -10.56 -1.66
N PHE A 230 23.90 -9.73 -1.69
CA PHE A 230 22.85 -9.78 -2.71
C PHE A 230 23.36 -9.48 -4.11
N ARG A 231 24.15 -8.43 -4.28
CA ARG A 231 24.78 -8.11 -5.57
C ARG A 231 25.66 -9.23 -6.08
N ARG A 232 26.14 -10.12 -5.21
CA ARG A 232 26.91 -11.32 -5.57
C ARG A 232 26.06 -12.54 -5.91
N GLY A 233 24.73 -12.43 -5.91
CA GLY A 233 23.84 -13.52 -6.29
C GLY A 233 23.72 -14.65 -5.26
N THR A 234 24.16 -14.47 -4.02
CA THR A 234 24.12 -15.48 -2.96
C THR A 234 22.75 -15.52 -2.27
N ALA A 235 21.66 -15.64 -3.03
CA ALA A 235 20.35 -15.90 -2.47
C ALA A 235 20.27 -17.37 -2.03
N GLY A 236 20.67 -17.67 -0.79
CA GLY A 236 20.57 -18.98 -0.17
C GLY A 236 19.17 -19.29 0.38
N PRO A 237 18.99 -20.50 0.93
CA PRO A 237 17.74 -20.86 1.59
C PRO A 237 17.45 -19.95 2.79
N TYR A 238 16.17 -19.86 3.09
CA TYR A 238 15.62 -19.00 4.13
C TYR A 238 15.35 -19.78 5.43
N PRO A 239 15.57 -19.27 6.66
CA PRO A 239 16.21 -18.00 6.98
C PRO A 239 17.72 -18.00 6.71
N ARG A 240 18.25 -16.83 6.37
CA ARG A 240 19.68 -16.72 6.07
C ARG A 240 20.56 -16.80 7.31
N PRO A 241 21.80 -17.31 7.16
CA PRO A 241 22.75 -17.29 8.27
C PRO A 241 23.02 -15.84 8.69
N ARG A 242 22.93 -15.57 9.99
CA ARG A 242 23.24 -14.27 10.57
C ARG A 242 24.69 -13.89 10.30
N ILE A 243 24.90 -12.69 9.78
CA ILE A 243 26.23 -12.14 9.60
C ILE A 243 26.52 -11.29 10.83
N SER A 244 27.46 -11.72 11.67
CA SER A 244 27.97 -10.89 12.75
C SER A 244 28.62 -9.63 12.17
N THR A 245 28.13 -8.46 12.54
CA THR A 245 28.71 -7.18 12.15
C THR A 245 29.03 -6.39 13.41
N SER A 246 30.25 -5.88 13.52
CA SER A 246 30.56 -4.85 14.50
C SER A 246 30.07 -3.51 13.96
N SER A 247 29.14 -2.86 14.64
CA SER A 247 28.80 -1.47 14.39
C SER A 247 29.64 -0.59 15.30
N LEU A 248 30.08 0.58 14.79
CA LEU A 248 30.78 1.56 15.63
C LEU A 248 29.72 2.26 16.50
N PRO A 249 29.81 2.12 17.84
CA PRO A 249 28.89 2.78 18.73
C PRO A 249 29.08 4.30 18.73
N ARG A 250 27.97 5.03 18.82
CA ARG A 250 28.00 6.47 19.05
C ARG A 250 28.39 6.77 20.50
N SER A 251 29.02 7.91 20.72
CA SER A 251 29.33 8.36 22.06
C SER A 251 28.07 8.62 22.90
N PRO A 252 28.12 8.52 24.23
CA PRO A 252 27.01 8.90 25.08
C PRO A 252 26.51 10.34 24.84
N ALA A 253 27.42 11.27 24.53
CA ALA A 253 27.09 12.66 24.21
C ALA A 253 26.27 12.76 22.89
N ASP A 254 26.65 12.00 21.85
CA ASP A 254 25.90 11.96 20.60
C ASP A 254 24.49 11.40 20.80
N ARG A 255 24.34 10.35 21.61
CA ARG A 255 23.04 9.75 21.94
C ARG A 255 22.15 10.74 22.68
N ALA A 256 22.72 11.45 23.69
CA ALA A 256 21.98 12.48 24.43
C ALA A 256 21.56 13.63 23.52
N ALA A 257 22.43 14.09 22.63
CA ALA A 257 22.13 15.15 21.67
C ALA A 257 21.02 14.74 20.69
N ALA A 258 20.98 13.48 20.24
CA ALA A 258 19.91 12.97 19.40
C ALA A 258 18.55 12.99 20.12
N MET A 259 18.49 12.58 21.39
CA MET A 259 17.26 12.65 22.19
C MET A 259 16.81 14.09 22.46
N GLU A 260 17.75 14.99 22.72
CA GLU A 260 17.44 16.42 22.88
C GLU A 260 16.90 17.02 21.59
N PHE A 261 17.45 16.67 20.43
CA PHE A 261 16.87 17.06 19.14
C PHE A 261 15.41 16.60 19.01
N VAL A 262 15.11 15.34 19.34
CA VAL A 262 13.73 14.82 19.27
C VAL A 262 12.80 15.64 20.17
N ARG A 263 13.19 15.89 21.44
CA ARG A 263 12.39 16.71 22.36
C ARG A 263 12.12 18.12 21.79
N LYS A 264 13.13 18.77 21.25
CA LYS A 264 13.00 20.07 20.62
C LYS A 264 12.05 20.05 19.42
N LEU A 265 12.16 19.01 18.58
CA LEU A 265 11.29 18.83 17.42
C LEU A 265 9.83 18.64 17.84
N LEU A 266 9.57 17.77 18.84
CA LEU A 266 8.22 17.52 19.34
C LEU A 266 7.59 18.78 19.96
N ARG A 267 8.36 19.51 20.76
CA ARG A 267 7.89 20.78 21.32
C ARG A 267 7.60 21.81 20.26
N TRP A 268 8.47 21.94 19.26
CA TRP A 268 8.26 22.86 18.16
C TRP A 268 7.00 22.50 17.36
N ILE A 269 6.81 21.24 16.97
CA ILE A 269 5.66 20.85 16.14
C ILE A 269 4.33 21.08 16.89
N LYS A 270 4.32 20.93 18.21
CA LYS A 270 3.14 21.21 19.06
C LYS A 270 2.76 22.69 19.10
N THR A 271 3.64 23.61 18.76
CA THR A 271 3.34 25.06 18.71
C THR A 271 2.65 25.50 17.42
N ARG A 272 2.41 24.56 16.49
CA ARG A 272 1.88 24.87 15.17
C ARG A 272 0.38 24.69 15.11
N ASP A 273 -0.34 25.72 14.70
CA ASP A 273 -1.80 25.74 14.54
C ASP A 273 -2.26 25.10 13.22
N ASP A 274 -1.36 24.95 12.25
CA ASP A 274 -1.63 24.38 10.94
C ASP A 274 -1.37 22.86 10.85
N VAL A 275 -1.02 22.24 11.99
CA VAL A 275 -0.66 20.82 12.11
C VAL A 275 -1.68 20.07 12.97
N LYS A 276 -1.99 18.84 12.56
CA LYS A 276 -2.70 17.85 13.35
C LYS A 276 -1.79 16.66 13.61
N LEU A 277 -1.39 16.49 14.86
CA LEU A 277 -0.64 15.29 15.27
C LEU A 277 -1.57 14.07 15.27
N THR A 278 -1.15 13.01 14.62
CA THR A 278 -1.97 11.83 14.41
C THR A 278 -1.12 10.55 14.31
N ASN A 279 -1.77 9.39 14.20
CA ASN A 279 -1.16 8.10 13.92
C ASN A 279 -1.96 7.35 12.85
N TYR A 280 -1.52 6.16 12.45
CA TYR A 280 -2.18 5.42 11.37
C TYR A 280 -3.57 4.91 11.76
N ALA A 281 -3.80 4.53 13.02
CA ALA A 281 -5.12 4.12 13.48
C ALA A 281 -6.14 5.26 13.35
N MET A 282 -5.79 6.46 13.84
CA MET A 282 -6.64 7.64 13.73
C MET A 282 -6.91 8.03 12.26
N LEU A 283 -5.91 7.90 11.40
CA LEU A 283 -6.08 8.14 9.96
C LEU A 283 -7.01 7.10 9.32
N CYS A 284 -6.84 5.82 9.66
CA CYS A 284 -7.74 4.77 9.19
C CYS A 284 -9.18 5.00 9.65
N GLU A 285 -9.38 5.36 10.91
CA GLU A 285 -10.72 5.65 11.45
C GLU A 285 -11.41 6.81 10.75
N ARG A 286 -10.67 7.88 10.47
CA ARG A 286 -11.19 9.04 9.73
C ARG A 286 -11.52 8.72 8.28
N ASP A 287 -10.65 7.95 7.62
CA ASP A 287 -10.71 7.70 6.18
C ASP A 287 -11.39 6.36 5.85
N GLU A 288 -11.86 5.61 6.84
CA GLU A 288 -12.65 4.39 6.60
C GLU A 288 -13.94 4.74 5.86
N GLU A 289 -14.21 3.97 4.81
CA GLU A 289 -15.53 4.02 4.18
C GLU A 289 -16.60 3.66 5.22
N PRO A 290 -17.77 4.29 5.20
CA PRO A 290 -18.86 3.93 6.08
C PRO A 290 -19.07 2.42 6.09
N ALA A 291 -19.19 1.83 7.27
CA ALA A 291 -19.49 0.42 7.40
C ALA A 291 -20.83 0.12 6.71
N GLY A 292 -20.83 -0.89 5.84
CA GLY A 292 -22.03 -1.35 5.16
C GLY A 292 -21.89 -1.34 3.64
N GLN A 293 -22.92 -1.90 2.99
CA GLN A 293 -22.99 -1.95 1.54
C GLN A 293 -23.26 -0.55 0.98
N GLN A 294 -22.35 -0.05 0.17
CA GLN A 294 -22.58 1.17 -0.61
C GLN A 294 -23.43 0.86 -1.85
N TRP A 295 -24.25 1.83 -2.24
CA TRP A 295 -25.14 1.73 -3.37
C TRP A 295 -24.98 2.94 -4.28
N VAL A 296 -25.13 2.73 -5.58
CA VAL A 296 -25.34 3.79 -6.57
C VAL A 296 -26.70 3.59 -7.23
N ASP A 297 -27.35 4.67 -7.61
CA ASP A 297 -28.55 4.59 -8.41
C ASP A 297 -28.23 4.37 -9.89
N TRP A 298 -29.26 4.11 -10.67
CA TRP A 298 -29.12 3.86 -12.09
C TRP A 298 -28.41 5.01 -12.84
N GLN A 299 -28.81 6.27 -12.58
CA GLN A 299 -28.25 7.43 -13.26
C GLN A 299 -26.77 7.63 -12.92
N GLN A 300 -26.40 7.37 -11.69
CA GLN A 300 -25.01 7.40 -11.25
C GLN A 300 -24.19 6.32 -11.97
N LEU A 301 -24.71 5.10 -12.14
CA LEU A 301 -24.03 4.04 -12.88
C LEU A 301 -23.82 4.41 -14.35
N VAL A 302 -24.84 4.96 -15.01
CA VAL A 302 -24.77 5.41 -16.40
C VAL A 302 -23.70 6.48 -16.57
N GLU A 303 -23.65 7.45 -15.67
CA GLU A 303 -22.62 8.50 -15.69
C GLU A 303 -21.20 7.93 -15.47
N LEU A 304 -21.05 6.98 -14.57
CA LEU A 304 -19.77 6.29 -14.37
C LEU A 304 -19.35 5.53 -15.62
N ALA A 305 -20.28 4.80 -16.25
CA ALA A 305 -20.01 4.07 -17.48
C ALA A 305 -19.58 5.01 -18.62
N ARG A 306 -20.24 6.16 -18.78
CA ARG A 306 -19.89 7.17 -19.76
C ARG A 306 -18.47 7.69 -19.55
N ARG A 307 -18.12 8.09 -18.33
CA ARG A 307 -16.76 8.57 -17.99
C ARG A 307 -15.70 7.52 -18.27
N MET A 308 -15.98 6.26 -17.93
CA MET A 308 -15.02 5.16 -18.16
C MET A 308 -14.80 4.86 -19.65
N THR A 309 -15.82 5.06 -20.51
CA THR A 309 -15.65 4.88 -21.95
C THR A 309 -14.94 6.06 -22.62
N GLU A 310 -15.07 7.27 -22.08
CA GLU A 310 -14.32 8.44 -22.53
C GLU A 310 -12.85 8.36 -22.13
N ARG A 311 -12.61 7.91 -20.91
CA ARG A 311 -11.28 7.72 -20.35
C ARG A 311 -11.28 6.60 -19.33
N LEU A 312 -10.61 5.51 -19.66
CA LEU A 312 -10.46 4.37 -18.76
C LEU A 312 -9.49 4.75 -17.64
N ASP A 313 -10.04 5.26 -16.55
CA ASP A 313 -9.28 5.69 -15.35
C ASP A 313 -10.18 5.68 -14.11
N ALA A 314 -9.58 5.84 -12.92
CA ALA A 314 -10.35 5.98 -11.69
C ALA A 314 -11.15 7.28 -11.67
N VAL A 315 -12.34 7.25 -11.10
CA VAL A 315 -13.26 8.39 -11.03
C VAL A 315 -13.62 8.69 -9.57
N ALA A 316 -13.38 9.92 -9.14
CA ALA A 316 -13.95 10.46 -7.91
C ALA A 316 -15.33 11.05 -8.22
N ALA A 317 -16.39 10.50 -7.63
CA ALA A 317 -17.77 10.95 -7.82
C ALA A 317 -18.63 10.55 -6.61
N PHE A 318 -19.73 11.27 -6.40
CA PHE A 318 -20.74 10.93 -5.39
C PHE A 318 -20.19 10.72 -3.97
N GLY A 319 -19.17 11.52 -3.59
CA GLY A 319 -18.53 11.45 -2.28
C GLY A 319 -17.58 10.27 -2.07
N THR A 320 -17.30 9.48 -3.09
CA THR A 320 -16.38 8.34 -3.05
C THR A 320 -15.54 8.25 -4.32
N SER A 321 -14.70 7.24 -4.43
CA SER A 321 -13.95 6.95 -5.65
C SER A 321 -14.23 5.54 -6.16
N PHE A 322 -14.21 5.39 -7.48
CA PHE A 322 -14.46 4.14 -8.17
C PHE A 322 -13.26 3.80 -9.05
N SER A 323 -12.81 2.57 -8.95
CA SER A 323 -11.86 2.01 -9.91
C SER A 323 -12.57 1.54 -11.18
N PRO A 324 -11.85 1.38 -12.30
CA PRO A 324 -12.42 0.73 -13.48
C PRO A 324 -12.98 -0.68 -13.19
N ALA A 325 -12.35 -1.42 -12.28
CA ALA A 325 -12.85 -2.73 -11.87
C ALA A 325 -14.18 -2.64 -11.11
N ASP A 326 -14.32 -1.67 -10.19
CA ASP A 326 -15.59 -1.44 -9.47
C ASP A 326 -16.73 -1.15 -10.45
N VAL A 327 -16.48 -0.23 -11.41
CA VAL A 327 -17.51 0.14 -12.39
C VAL A 327 -17.88 -1.04 -13.28
N THR A 328 -16.89 -1.81 -13.75
CA THR A 328 -17.14 -3.04 -14.52
C THR A 328 -18.00 -4.03 -13.72
N GLY A 329 -17.67 -4.23 -12.43
CA GLY A 329 -18.46 -5.10 -11.56
C GLY A 329 -19.89 -4.66 -11.40
N MET A 330 -20.14 -3.37 -11.20
CA MET A 330 -21.49 -2.81 -11.14
C MET A 330 -22.27 -2.95 -12.45
N LEU A 331 -21.61 -2.74 -13.58
CA LEU A 331 -22.21 -2.93 -14.91
C LEU A 331 -22.57 -4.40 -15.16
N VAL A 332 -21.69 -5.32 -14.80
CA VAL A 332 -21.96 -6.77 -14.88
C VAL A 332 -23.14 -7.15 -14.01
N PHE A 333 -23.23 -6.62 -12.79
CA PHE A 333 -24.39 -6.83 -11.91
C PHE A 333 -25.69 -6.32 -12.58
N ALA A 334 -25.69 -5.10 -13.12
CA ALA A 334 -26.86 -4.50 -13.74
C ALA A 334 -27.35 -5.30 -14.96
N MET A 335 -26.43 -5.82 -15.79
CA MET A 335 -26.76 -6.68 -16.92
C MET A 335 -27.38 -8.01 -16.49
N ASN A 336 -26.84 -8.65 -15.45
CA ASN A 336 -27.41 -9.89 -14.93
C ASN A 336 -28.79 -9.67 -14.31
N TYR A 337 -28.97 -8.57 -13.59
CA TYR A 337 -30.27 -8.20 -13.04
C TYR A 337 -31.31 -7.97 -14.15
N LEU A 338 -30.95 -7.27 -15.25
CA LEU A 338 -31.78 -7.10 -16.42
C LEU A 338 -32.17 -8.45 -17.05
N TRP A 339 -31.21 -9.37 -17.18
CA TRP A 339 -31.45 -10.71 -17.70
C TRP A 339 -32.46 -11.52 -16.86
N GLU A 340 -32.32 -11.44 -15.55
CA GLU A 340 -33.15 -12.23 -14.61
C GLU A 340 -34.52 -11.61 -14.38
N GLN A 341 -34.58 -10.27 -14.26
CA GLN A 341 -35.81 -9.56 -13.86
C GLN A 341 -36.54 -8.86 -15.00
N GLY A 342 -35.97 -8.82 -16.20
CA GLY A 342 -36.54 -8.12 -17.35
C GLY A 342 -36.59 -6.60 -17.23
N ARG A 343 -35.94 -6.01 -16.23
CA ARG A 343 -35.87 -4.55 -16.00
C ARG A 343 -34.51 -4.18 -15.39
N TRP A 344 -34.13 -2.92 -15.53
CA TRP A 344 -32.91 -2.41 -14.87
C TRP A 344 -33.09 -2.28 -13.36
N PRO A 345 -32.00 -2.45 -12.57
CA PRO A 345 -32.05 -2.22 -11.13
C PRO A 345 -32.16 -0.73 -10.81
N GLU A 346 -32.95 -0.37 -9.79
CA GLU A 346 -33.00 1.01 -9.27
C GLU A 346 -31.76 1.36 -8.46
N GLN A 347 -31.23 0.38 -7.72
CA GLN A 347 -30.04 0.50 -6.87
C GLN A 347 -29.05 -0.61 -7.22
N ILE A 348 -27.80 -0.25 -7.34
CA ILE A 348 -26.71 -1.15 -7.70
C ILE A 348 -25.70 -1.19 -6.55
N PRO A 349 -25.39 -2.39 -6.02
CA PRO A 349 -24.41 -2.52 -4.97
C PRO A 349 -23.01 -2.20 -5.52
N VAL A 350 -22.28 -1.38 -4.81
CA VAL A 350 -20.86 -1.13 -5.12
C VAL A 350 -20.08 -2.38 -4.76
N GLN A 351 -19.72 -3.12 -5.78
CA GLN A 351 -18.86 -4.30 -5.63
C GLN A 351 -17.40 -3.87 -5.73
N ARG A 352 -16.66 -4.04 -4.62
CA ARG A 352 -15.23 -3.76 -4.60
C ARG A 352 -14.47 -4.95 -5.16
N VAL A 353 -14.04 -4.83 -6.40
CA VAL A 353 -13.43 -5.91 -7.19
C VAL A 353 -12.00 -5.55 -7.53
N LEU A 354 -11.11 -6.54 -7.51
CA LEU A 354 -9.74 -6.38 -8.01
C LEU A 354 -9.71 -6.36 -9.53
N GLY A 355 -8.70 -5.70 -10.07
CA GLY A 355 -8.30 -5.86 -11.46
C GLY A 355 -7.77 -7.27 -11.75
N PRO A 356 -7.48 -7.56 -13.02
CA PRO A 356 -6.95 -8.87 -13.42
C PRO A 356 -5.56 -9.12 -12.81
N THR A 357 -5.31 -10.39 -12.48
CA THR A 357 -4.00 -10.87 -12.01
C THR A 357 -3.21 -11.58 -13.12
N GLU A 358 -3.74 -11.54 -14.33
CA GLU A 358 -3.13 -12.01 -15.57
C GLU A 358 -3.25 -10.95 -16.66
N ALA A 359 -2.55 -11.13 -17.77
CA ALA A 359 -2.56 -10.16 -18.87
C ALA A 359 -3.98 -9.99 -19.44
N PRO A 360 -4.55 -8.75 -19.43
CA PRO A 360 -5.82 -8.50 -20.08
C PRO A 360 -5.73 -8.80 -21.57
N LEU A 361 -6.74 -9.51 -22.08
CA LEU A 361 -6.87 -9.74 -23.54
C LEU A 361 -7.11 -8.42 -24.26
N VAL A 362 -6.57 -8.31 -25.45
CA VAL A 362 -6.76 -7.18 -26.36
C VAL A 362 -7.09 -7.73 -27.75
N ASN A 363 -8.26 -7.35 -28.27
CA ASN A 363 -8.58 -7.62 -29.66
C ASN A 363 -8.08 -6.47 -30.53
N PRO A 364 -7.34 -6.76 -31.62
CA PRO A 364 -6.70 -5.71 -32.43
C PRO A 364 -7.64 -4.92 -33.33
N GLY A 365 -8.89 -5.36 -33.46
CA GLY A 365 -9.89 -4.76 -34.34
C GLY A 365 -11.26 -4.63 -33.69
N PRO A 366 -12.23 -4.06 -34.42
CA PRO A 366 -13.60 -3.98 -33.93
C PRO A 366 -14.21 -5.35 -33.67
N VAL A 367 -14.97 -5.45 -32.57
CA VAL A 367 -15.66 -6.69 -32.16
C VAL A 367 -17.15 -6.41 -32.12
N THR A 368 -17.95 -7.23 -32.82
CA THR A 368 -19.40 -7.21 -32.73
C THR A 368 -19.88 -8.34 -31.83
N ILE A 369 -20.62 -7.97 -30.80
CA ILE A 369 -21.05 -8.87 -29.72
C ILE A 369 -22.57 -8.96 -29.75
N PRO A 370 -23.17 -10.11 -30.12
CA PRO A 370 -24.58 -10.34 -30.02
C PRO A 370 -25.09 -10.21 -28.59
N ARG A 371 -26.29 -9.70 -28.39
CA ARG A 371 -26.93 -9.52 -27.07
C ARG A 371 -26.86 -10.76 -26.20
N GLN A 372 -27.18 -11.94 -26.71
CA GLN A 372 -27.12 -13.18 -25.97
C GLN A 372 -25.68 -13.51 -25.51
N SER A 373 -24.69 -13.23 -26.37
CA SER A 373 -23.28 -13.44 -26.03
C SER A 373 -22.83 -12.46 -24.95
N LEU A 374 -23.29 -11.22 -24.99
CA LEU A 374 -22.98 -10.23 -23.95
C LEU A 374 -23.54 -10.65 -22.59
N PHE A 375 -24.80 -11.08 -22.52
CA PHE A 375 -25.40 -11.59 -21.29
C PHE A 375 -24.67 -12.85 -20.77
N ALA A 376 -24.36 -13.79 -21.63
CA ALA A 376 -23.58 -14.97 -21.24
C ALA A 376 -22.20 -14.61 -20.70
N GLY A 377 -21.55 -13.62 -21.30
CA GLY A 377 -20.29 -13.05 -20.82
C GLY A 377 -20.43 -12.39 -19.45
N CYS A 378 -21.46 -11.59 -19.24
CA CYS A 378 -21.73 -10.97 -17.96
C CYS A 378 -21.98 -12.00 -16.85
N LEU A 379 -22.76 -13.04 -17.15
CA LEU A 379 -23.02 -14.12 -16.19
C LEU A 379 -21.73 -14.86 -15.79
N ALA A 380 -20.91 -15.22 -16.78
CA ALA A 380 -19.62 -15.87 -16.53
C ALA A 380 -18.66 -14.97 -15.74
N CYS A 381 -18.60 -13.67 -16.09
CA CYS A 381 -17.79 -12.68 -15.36
C CYS A 381 -18.26 -12.54 -13.91
N HIS A 382 -19.57 -12.48 -13.69
CA HIS A 382 -20.16 -12.37 -12.35
C HIS A 382 -19.78 -13.57 -11.47
N SER A 383 -19.87 -14.79 -11.99
CA SER A 383 -19.48 -15.99 -11.26
C SER A 383 -18.00 -15.92 -10.82
N LEU A 384 -17.11 -15.61 -11.75
CA LEU A 384 -15.68 -15.45 -11.43
C LEU A 384 -15.41 -14.33 -10.41
N MET A 385 -16.15 -13.21 -10.52
CA MET A 385 -16.02 -12.13 -9.55
C MET A 385 -16.54 -12.50 -8.16
N MET A 386 -17.57 -13.31 -8.07
CA MET A 386 -18.08 -13.79 -6.77
C MET A 386 -17.11 -14.78 -6.11
N ASP A 387 -16.47 -15.63 -6.89
CA ASP A 387 -15.54 -16.65 -6.41
C ASP A 387 -14.17 -16.02 -6.05
N ASP A 388 -13.60 -15.23 -6.98
CA ASP A 388 -12.21 -14.75 -6.89
C ASP A 388 -12.08 -13.29 -6.44
N ARG A 389 -13.19 -12.55 -6.34
CA ARG A 389 -13.23 -11.11 -6.02
C ARG A 389 -12.37 -10.25 -6.95
N ARG A 390 -12.21 -10.67 -8.20
CA ARG A 390 -11.41 -9.98 -9.22
C ARG A 390 -12.02 -10.11 -10.61
N LEU A 391 -11.66 -9.17 -11.50
CA LEU A 391 -11.98 -9.29 -12.91
C LEU A 391 -11.09 -10.33 -13.58
N PRO A 392 -11.60 -11.17 -14.48
CA PRO A 392 -10.77 -12.03 -15.30
C PRO A 392 -10.00 -11.20 -16.35
N GLY A 393 -8.77 -11.57 -16.66
CA GLY A 393 -8.02 -10.96 -17.76
C GLY A 393 -8.58 -11.33 -19.13
N LYS A 394 -9.25 -12.48 -19.21
CA LYS A 394 -9.91 -12.98 -20.41
C LYS A 394 -11.23 -13.62 -20.04
N LEU A 395 -12.27 -13.32 -20.82
CA LEU A 395 -13.62 -13.83 -20.64
C LEU A 395 -14.11 -14.45 -21.95
N ARG A 396 -14.68 -15.64 -21.87
CA ARG A 396 -15.36 -16.25 -23.02
C ARG A 396 -16.83 -15.82 -23.08
N ALA A 397 -17.17 -15.00 -24.07
CA ALA A 397 -18.54 -14.60 -24.38
C ALA A 397 -19.05 -15.38 -25.61
N SER A 398 -19.55 -16.59 -25.39
CA SER A 398 -19.94 -17.55 -26.45
C SER A 398 -18.76 -17.90 -27.35
N GLN A 399 -18.71 -17.34 -28.56
CA GLN A 399 -17.65 -17.61 -29.52
C GLN A 399 -16.55 -16.56 -29.55
N THR A 400 -16.72 -15.47 -28.80
CA THR A 400 -15.79 -14.33 -28.76
C THR A 400 -15.12 -14.26 -27.41
N ASP A 401 -13.81 -14.09 -27.42
CA ASP A 401 -13.05 -13.80 -26.22
C ASP A 401 -12.96 -12.29 -26.04
N LEU A 402 -13.21 -11.80 -24.82
CA LEU A 402 -13.19 -10.40 -24.44
C LEU A 402 -12.23 -10.15 -23.30
N GLY A 403 -11.53 -9.04 -23.33
CA GLY A 403 -10.83 -8.49 -22.19
C GLY A 403 -11.75 -7.63 -21.31
N PRO A 404 -11.32 -7.25 -20.12
CA PRO A 404 -12.12 -6.44 -19.19
C PRO A 404 -12.51 -5.07 -19.78
N ALA A 405 -11.63 -4.43 -20.54
CA ALA A 405 -11.94 -3.15 -21.20
C ALA A 405 -13.00 -3.30 -22.28
N GLU A 406 -12.92 -4.35 -23.06
CA GLU A 406 -13.90 -4.63 -24.11
C GLU A 406 -15.25 -4.98 -23.50
N LEU A 407 -15.28 -5.74 -22.41
CA LEU A 407 -16.52 -6.02 -21.69
C LEU A 407 -17.17 -4.73 -21.15
N LEU A 408 -16.39 -3.88 -20.49
CA LEU A 408 -16.86 -2.58 -19.99
C LEU A 408 -17.44 -1.73 -21.11
N HIS A 409 -16.71 -1.57 -22.22
CA HIS A 409 -17.16 -0.78 -23.38
C HIS A 409 -18.41 -1.38 -24.03
N ALA A 410 -18.50 -2.70 -24.12
CA ALA A 410 -19.68 -3.38 -24.68
C ALA A 410 -20.94 -3.13 -23.85
N ILE A 411 -20.83 -3.27 -22.52
CA ILE A 411 -21.96 -3.03 -21.62
C ILE A 411 -22.37 -1.55 -21.66
N ALA A 412 -21.39 -0.63 -21.56
CA ALA A 412 -21.68 0.80 -21.62
C ALA A 412 -22.36 1.21 -22.92
N SER A 413 -21.89 0.69 -24.08
CA SER A 413 -22.52 0.93 -25.38
C SER A 413 -23.93 0.32 -25.48
N PHE A 414 -24.14 -0.84 -24.84
CA PHE A 414 -25.46 -1.47 -24.79
C PHE A 414 -26.46 -0.59 -24.01
N ILE A 415 -26.05 -0.08 -22.86
CA ILE A 415 -26.85 0.82 -22.02
C ILE A 415 -27.16 2.13 -22.75
N GLN A 416 -26.15 2.77 -23.35
CA GLN A 416 -26.33 4.03 -24.08
C GLN A 416 -27.32 3.91 -25.23
N ARG A 417 -27.26 2.81 -25.98
CA ARG A 417 -28.27 2.56 -27.08
C ARG A 417 -29.65 2.34 -26.51
N TRP A 418 -29.80 1.55 -25.47
CA TRP A 418 -31.09 1.36 -24.83
C TRP A 418 -31.67 2.68 -24.32
N GLU A 419 -30.86 3.56 -23.71
CA GLU A 419 -31.35 4.89 -23.27
C GLU A 419 -31.80 5.78 -24.44
N ALA A 420 -31.11 5.69 -25.58
CA ALA A 420 -31.45 6.47 -26.76
C ALA A 420 -32.71 5.96 -27.47
N ASP A 421 -32.86 4.65 -27.61
CA ASP A 421 -33.84 4.02 -28.46
C ASP A 421 -35.05 3.46 -27.68
N GLY A 422 -34.92 3.26 -26.35
CA GLY A 422 -35.94 2.61 -25.51
C GLY A 422 -36.05 1.10 -25.71
N GLU A 423 -35.25 0.54 -26.61
CA GLU A 423 -35.23 -0.89 -26.94
C GLU A 423 -33.87 -1.52 -26.70
N LEU A 424 -33.87 -2.80 -26.28
CA LEU A 424 -32.63 -3.52 -26.08
C LEU A 424 -31.94 -3.84 -27.41
N PRO A 425 -30.72 -3.39 -27.67
CA PRO A 425 -30.03 -3.65 -28.93
C PRO A 425 -29.77 -5.14 -29.15
N ASP A 426 -29.89 -5.63 -30.38
CA ASP A 426 -29.59 -7.03 -30.71
C ASP A 426 -28.10 -7.37 -30.68
N SER A 427 -27.26 -6.36 -30.91
CA SER A 427 -25.80 -6.48 -30.81
C SER A 427 -25.16 -5.12 -30.53
N VAL A 428 -23.96 -5.12 -30.04
CA VAL A 428 -23.08 -3.95 -29.91
C VAL A 428 -21.80 -4.18 -30.68
N THR A 429 -21.30 -3.14 -31.34
CA THR A 429 -19.98 -3.15 -31.96
C THR A 429 -19.08 -2.16 -31.21
N ILE A 430 -17.98 -2.63 -30.72
CA ILE A 430 -16.97 -1.81 -30.03
C ILE A 430 -15.70 -1.74 -30.87
N GLY A 431 -15.06 -0.59 -30.84
CA GLY A 431 -13.70 -0.42 -31.41
C GLY A 431 -12.63 -1.06 -30.53
N PRO A 432 -11.37 -0.99 -30.96
CA PRO A 432 -10.25 -1.38 -30.13
C PRO A 432 -10.26 -0.61 -28.80
N ALA A 433 -10.26 -1.31 -27.67
CA ALA A 433 -10.23 -0.72 -26.34
C ALA A 433 -8.80 -0.72 -25.78
N GLN A 434 -8.46 0.33 -25.03
CA GLN A 434 -7.23 0.32 -24.25
C GLN A 434 -7.32 -0.74 -23.15
N PRO A 435 -6.38 -1.68 -23.07
CA PRO A 435 -6.50 -2.80 -22.11
C PRO A 435 -6.21 -2.40 -20.66
N LEU A 436 -5.55 -1.27 -20.47
CA LEU A 436 -5.08 -0.78 -19.17
C LEU A 436 -5.54 0.66 -18.95
N PRO A 437 -5.92 1.03 -17.72
CA PRO A 437 -6.20 2.41 -17.35
C PRO A 437 -5.03 3.36 -17.64
N GLY A 438 -5.34 4.62 -17.98
CA GLY A 438 -4.34 5.64 -18.37
C GLY A 438 -3.30 5.94 -17.30
N VAL A 439 -3.59 5.60 -16.06
CA VAL A 439 -2.67 5.68 -14.94
C VAL A 439 -1.35 4.94 -15.19
N VAL A 440 -1.31 3.90 -16.00
CA VAL A 440 -0.08 3.17 -16.32
C VAL A 440 0.94 3.98 -17.14
N ASP A 441 0.49 5.03 -17.81
CA ASP A 441 1.35 5.88 -18.66
C ASP A 441 2.01 7.02 -17.89
N THR A 442 1.71 7.15 -16.61
CA THR A 442 2.32 8.20 -15.79
C THR A 442 3.75 7.82 -15.39
N PRO A 443 4.62 8.83 -15.18
CA PRO A 443 6.01 8.62 -14.76
C PRO A 443 6.14 7.71 -13.52
N ILE A 444 5.13 7.65 -12.76
CA ILE A 444 5.02 6.93 -11.50
C ILE A 444 5.09 5.42 -11.71
N ILE A 445 4.29 4.86 -12.62
CA ILE A 445 4.38 3.44 -12.97
C ILE A 445 5.54 3.18 -13.94
N GLN A 446 5.88 4.14 -14.77
CA GLN A 446 7.01 4.02 -15.72
C GLN A 446 8.38 4.05 -15.01
N ASP A 447 8.47 4.63 -13.83
CA ASP A 447 9.71 4.69 -13.07
C ASP A 447 10.00 3.36 -12.35
N ARG A 448 10.72 2.48 -13.04
CA ARG A 448 11.14 1.15 -12.56
C ARG A 448 12.09 1.17 -11.35
N ARG A 449 12.25 2.27 -10.65
CA ARG A 449 13.06 2.33 -9.41
C ARG A 449 12.46 1.56 -8.24
N PHE A 450 11.31 0.99 -8.43
CA PHE A 450 10.63 0.10 -7.52
C PHE A 450 11.46 -1.17 -7.28
N GLY A 451 12.05 -1.30 -6.11
CA GLY A 451 12.76 -2.51 -5.68
C GLY A 451 14.12 -2.79 -6.34
N SER A 452 14.49 -2.08 -7.41
CA SER A 452 15.69 -2.41 -8.19
C SER A 452 17.01 -2.21 -7.46
N SER A 453 17.08 -1.33 -6.45
CA SER A 453 18.33 -1.05 -5.74
C SER A 453 18.79 -2.18 -4.79
N ASN A 454 17.89 -3.08 -4.41
CA ASN A 454 18.11 -4.11 -3.40
C ASN A 454 17.79 -5.53 -3.87
N MET A 455 17.42 -5.72 -5.14
CA MET A 455 17.18 -7.05 -5.69
C MET A 455 18.49 -7.76 -6.02
N PRO A 456 18.53 -9.09 -5.90
CA PRO A 456 19.70 -9.87 -6.29
C PRO A 456 20.10 -9.62 -7.73
N ALA A 457 21.38 -9.70 -8.03
CA ALA A 457 21.86 -9.64 -9.41
C ALA A 457 21.16 -10.73 -10.25
N GLY A 458 20.56 -10.30 -11.37
CA GLY A 458 19.82 -11.19 -12.28
C GLY A 458 18.39 -11.52 -11.80
N PHE A 459 17.87 -10.84 -10.77
CA PHE A 459 16.47 -10.95 -10.43
C PHE A 459 15.61 -10.34 -11.53
N ASP A 460 14.67 -11.15 -12.07
CA ASP A 460 13.68 -10.67 -13.03
C ASP A 460 12.47 -10.13 -12.28
N ASP A 461 12.32 -8.82 -12.25
CA ASP A 461 11.19 -8.11 -11.64
C ASP A 461 10.01 -7.90 -12.60
N THR A 462 10.12 -8.37 -13.84
CA THR A 462 9.06 -8.23 -14.86
C THR A 462 7.69 -8.73 -14.40
N PRO A 463 7.57 -9.90 -13.71
CA PRO A 463 6.26 -10.34 -13.22
C PRO A 463 5.61 -9.38 -12.22
N LEU A 464 6.40 -8.77 -11.33
CA LEU A 464 5.91 -7.77 -10.37
C LEU A 464 5.39 -6.53 -11.09
N TRP A 465 6.12 -6.06 -12.10
CA TRP A 465 5.73 -4.91 -12.92
C TRP A 465 4.47 -5.18 -13.74
N ASN A 466 4.37 -6.34 -14.35
CA ASN A 466 3.18 -6.74 -15.09
C ASN A 466 1.97 -6.76 -14.17
N LEU A 467 2.09 -7.39 -13.01
CA LEU A 467 1.01 -7.42 -12.03
C LEU A 467 0.61 -6.01 -11.57
N LEU A 468 1.57 -5.12 -11.31
CA LEU A 468 1.29 -3.72 -10.97
C LEU A 468 0.50 -3.02 -12.08
N ARG A 469 0.88 -3.22 -13.34
CA ARG A 469 0.17 -2.65 -14.49
C ARG A 469 -1.26 -3.19 -14.62
N TRP A 470 -1.45 -4.50 -14.45
CA TRP A 470 -2.79 -5.10 -14.49
C TRP A 470 -3.65 -4.64 -13.32
N GLN A 471 -3.05 -4.47 -12.15
CA GLN A 471 -3.75 -3.96 -10.98
C GLN A 471 -4.04 -2.46 -11.02
N SER A 472 -3.63 -1.74 -12.07
CA SER A 472 -4.11 -0.38 -12.34
C SER A 472 -5.64 -0.32 -12.47
N TRP A 473 -6.28 -1.44 -12.84
CA TRP A 473 -7.72 -1.61 -12.82
C TRP A 473 -8.36 -1.45 -11.44
N SER A 474 -7.61 -1.76 -10.38
CA SER A 474 -8.06 -1.60 -8.99
C SER A 474 -7.82 -0.21 -8.42
N TYR A 475 -7.11 0.64 -9.16
CA TYR A 475 -6.71 1.96 -8.67
C TYR A 475 -7.91 2.83 -8.34
N ARG A 476 -7.87 3.43 -7.16
CA ARG A 476 -8.81 4.45 -6.70
C ARG A 476 -8.06 5.52 -5.92
N PRO A 477 -8.17 6.81 -6.31
CA PRO A 477 -7.63 7.88 -5.50
C PRO A 477 -8.39 7.93 -4.16
N ALA A 478 -7.66 8.18 -3.08
CA ALA A 478 -8.30 8.54 -1.83
C ALA A 478 -9.10 9.84 -2.06
N VAL A 479 -10.35 9.86 -1.65
CA VAL A 479 -11.13 11.10 -1.61
C VAL A 479 -10.78 11.76 -0.28
N PRO A 480 -10.25 13.00 -0.26
CA PRO A 480 -10.10 13.73 0.98
C PRO A 480 -11.45 13.77 1.67
N GLY A 481 -11.53 13.30 2.91
CA GLY A 481 -12.74 13.40 3.69
C GLY A 481 -13.21 14.85 3.62
N ASN A 482 -14.49 15.09 3.35
CA ASN A 482 -15.05 16.43 3.51
C ASN A 482 -14.67 16.92 4.90
N PRO A 483 -14.02 18.06 5.03
CA PRO A 483 -13.83 18.65 6.36
C PRO A 483 -15.22 18.89 6.91
N SER A 484 -15.62 18.05 7.90
CA SER A 484 -16.83 18.27 8.70
C SER A 484 -16.71 19.52 9.51
#